data_27d4d15d99ac310d43a96f0f518d35d4
#
_entry.id   27d4d15d99ac310d43a96f0f518d35d4
#
_cell.length_a   1.000
_cell.length_b   1.000
_cell.length_c   1.000
_cell.angle_alpha   90.00
_cell.angle_beta   90.00
_cell.angle_gamma   90.00
#
_symmetry.space_group_name_H-M   'P 1'
#
loop_
_entity.id
_entity.type
_entity.pdbx_description
1 polymer ?
#
loop_
_entity_poly.entity_id
_entity_poly.type
_entity_poly.pdbx_seq_one_letter_code
_entity_poly.pdbx_strand_id
1 'polypeptide(L)' 'SVPFDERKFLSILGLAVKNAYTGIVTPKEALSDAQMQFSNYFKTPLEKL' A
#
# COMPACT_ATOMS: atom_id res chain seq x y z
N SER A 1 -14.12 16.68 5.71
CA SER A 1 -13.43 15.55 5.09
C SER A 1 -12.00 15.48 5.59
N VAL A 2 -11.49 14.27 5.69
CA VAL A 2 -10.12 14.04 6.14
C VAL A 2 -9.18 14.19 4.95
N PRO A 3 -8.10 14.97 5.09
CA PRO A 3 -7.14 15.08 4.01
C PRO A 3 -6.54 13.72 3.68
N PHE A 4 -6.48 13.40 2.40
CA PHE A 4 -5.87 12.17 1.95
C PHE A 4 -4.37 12.40 1.72
N ASP A 5 -3.53 11.60 2.36
CA ASP A 5 -2.09 11.72 2.23
C ASP A 5 -1.63 10.99 0.97
N GLU A 6 -1.67 11.71 -0.12
CA GLU A 6 -1.31 11.17 -1.43
C GLU A 6 0.15 10.72 -1.49
N ARG A 7 1.04 11.46 -0.83
CA ARG A 7 2.45 11.12 -0.83
C ARG A 7 2.69 9.77 -0.18
N LYS A 8 2.04 9.56 0.96
CA LYS A 8 2.19 8.30 1.68
C LYS A 8 1.59 7.16 0.88
N PHE A 9 0.45 7.39 0.27
CA PHE A 9 -0.20 6.40 -0.58
C PHE A 9 0.74 5.98 -1.72
N LEU A 10 1.30 6.96 -2.42
CA LEU A 10 2.19 6.68 -3.55
C LEU A 10 3.49 6.03 -3.10
N SER A 11 3.98 6.38 -1.92
CA SER A 11 5.19 5.77 -1.37
C SER A 11 4.98 4.28 -1.12
N ILE A 12 3.87 3.92 -0.51
CA ILE A 12 3.55 2.52 -0.23
C ILE A 12 3.37 1.75 -1.54
N LEU A 13 2.61 2.30 -2.46
CA LEU A 13 2.35 1.66 -3.73
C LEU A 13 3.63 1.51 -4.56
N GLY A 14 4.43 2.58 -4.62
CA GLY A 14 5.66 2.56 -5.37
C GLY A 14 6.65 1.53 -4.85
N LEU A 15 6.75 1.40 -3.53
CA LEU A 15 7.63 0.41 -2.94
C LEU A 15 7.17 -1.01 -3.25
N ALA A 16 5.86 -1.24 -3.21
CA ALA A 16 5.30 -2.55 -3.54
C ALA A 16 5.63 -2.93 -5.00
N VAL A 17 5.43 -1.98 -5.91
CA VAL A 17 5.72 -2.21 -7.33
C VAL A 17 7.21 -2.48 -7.53
N LYS A 18 8.06 -1.70 -6.89
CA LYS A 18 9.51 -1.87 -7.01
C LYS A 18 9.94 -3.24 -6.51
N ASN A 19 9.46 -3.65 -5.35
CA ASN A 19 9.84 -4.94 -4.77
C ASN A 19 9.38 -6.11 -5.64
N ALA A 20 8.20 -6.03 -6.21
CA ALA A 20 7.70 -7.06 -7.11
C ALA A 20 8.49 -7.08 -8.41
N TYR A 21 8.77 -5.90 -8.96
CA TYR A 21 9.50 -5.78 -10.22
C TYR A 21 10.92 -6.32 -10.11
N THR A 22 11.60 -6.03 -9.01
CA THR A 22 12.98 -6.47 -8.79
C THR A 22 13.07 -7.92 -8.34
N GLY A 23 11.94 -8.54 -8.02
CA GLY A 23 11.93 -9.95 -7.62
C GLY A 23 12.27 -10.19 -6.17
N ILE A 24 12.29 -9.13 -5.34
CA ILE A 24 12.53 -9.29 -3.90
C ILE A 24 11.38 -10.07 -3.26
N VAL A 25 10.17 -9.79 -3.70
CA VAL A 25 8.97 -10.51 -3.27
C VAL A 25 8.12 -10.80 -4.50
N THR A 26 7.20 -11.75 -4.37
CA THR A 26 6.26 -12.01 -5.46
C THR A 26 5.23 -10.88 -5.52
N PRO A 27 4.58 -10.67 -6.67
CA PRO A 27 3.52 -9.68 -6.78
C PRO A 27 2.41 -9.88 -5.73
N LYS A 28 2.08 -11.13 -5.44
CA LYS A 28 1.06 -11.45 -4.44
C LYS A 28 1.50 -10.97 -3.06
N GLU A 29 2.74 -11.24 -2.70
CA GLU A 29 3.29 -10.79 -1.43
C GLU A 29 3.36 -9.26 -1.35
N ALA A 30 3.75 -8.63 -2.44
CA ALA A 30 3.84 -7.18 -2.49
C ALA A 30 2.47 -6.53 -2.27
N LEU A 31 1.43 -7.08 -2.88
CA LEU A 31 0.07 -6.58 -2.69
C LEU A 31 -0.42 -6.80 -1.27
N SER A 32 -0.11 -7.96 -0.70
CA SER A 32 -0.51 -8.26 0.68
C SER A 32 0.14 -7.28 1.65
N ASP A 33 1.44 -7.03 1.47
CA ASP A 33 2.16 -6.09 2.31
C ASP A 33 1.62 -4.66 2.16
N ALA A 34 1.31 -4.26 0.92
CA ALA A 34 0.76 -2.95 0.66
C ALA A 34 -0.60 -2.77 1.34
N GLN A 35 -1.46 -3.79 1.28
CA GLN A 35 -2.75 -3.75 1.94
C GLN A 35 -2.59 -3.58 3.45
N MET A 36 -1.64 -4.29 4.04
CA MET A 36 -1.38 -4.17 5.46
C MET A 36 -0.93 -2.76 5.83
N GLN A 37 -0.03 -2.20 5.03
CA GLN A 37 0.46 -0.84 5.28
C GLN A 37 -0.63 0.20 5.11
N PHE A 38 -1.47 0.05 4.09
CA PHE A 38 -2.60 0.95 3.91
C PHE A 38 -3.55 0.90 5.10
N SER A 39 -3.87 -0.30 5.55
CA SER A 39 -4.76 -0.49 6.68
C SER A 39 -4.19 0.13 7.96
N ASN A 40 -2.90 -0.08 8.20
CA ASN A 40 -2.25 0.46 9.39
C ASN A 40 -2.10 1.98 9.35
N TYR A 41 -1.70 2.51 8.20
CA TYR A 41 -1.44 3.94 8.10
C TYR A 41 -2.70 4.77 8.05
N PHE A 42 -3.63 4.39 7.18
CA PHE A 42 -4.85 5.17 6.99
C PHE A 42 -5.94 4.82 8.00
N LYS A 43 -5.85 3.64 8.58
CA LYS A 43 -6.79 3.17 9.61
C LYS A 43 -8.25 3.23 9.19
N THR A 44 -8.48 3.14 7.89
CA THR A 44 -9.83 3.17 7.35
C THR A 44 -10.04 1.88 6.56
N PRO A 45 -10.93 1.01 7.01
CA PRO A 45 -11.21 -0.21 6.24
C PRO A 45 -11.72 0.13 4.86
N LEU A 46 -11.19 -0.55 3.85
CA LEU A 46 -11.60 -0.31 2.47
C LEU A 46 -13.07 -0.53 2.26
N GLU A 47 -13.64 -1.44 3.01
CA GLU A 47 -15.06 -1.77 2.91
C GLU A 47 -15.97 -0.63 3.36
N LYS A 48 -15.42 0.38 4.00
CA LYS A 48 -16.19 1.55 4.42
C LYS A 48 -16.07 2.72 3.47
N LEU A 49 -15.36 2.54 2.41
CA LEU A 49 -15.25 3.56 1.37
C LEU A 49 -16.37 3.44 0.32
#